data_6a657ddc24bab42e43845414a124349f
#
_entry.id   6a657ddc24bab42e43845414a124349f
#
_cell.length_a   1.000
_cell.length_b   1.000
_cell.length_c   1.000
_cell.angle_alpha   90.00
_cell.angle_beta   90.00
_cell.angle_gamma   90.00
#
_symmetry.space_group_name_H-M   'P 1'
#
loop_
_entity.id
_entity.type
_entity.pdbx_description
1 polymer ?
#
loop_
_entity_poly.entity_id
_entity_poly.type
_entity_poly.pdbx_seq_one_letter_code
_entity_poly.pdbx_strand_id
1 'polypeptide(L)'
;MNNLSQNSKLLLVGQALSFMGDYCVLPALLILSTYYEDYWVTSGVIVVRSIPMIFQPFLGVLVDRFNRVKIMLWTDIIRGIIFLGIVFLPKGEYAWIFLILLLLSYGSGVFFNPARLAVMSSLGDDIKQVNTLFAKATTLFIIVGALFGAIFLFFGSVKMAVAFNAITYFISAIFISKMNIQPPVELNKSLKNVKNSFKLGIKEILHNPFLLNAVFTMMTMALLWGVIYSYFPLVSKYIGDGEIGNFILTVSIGLGGFVGAHLVNKWGFNTNKGLAYFVVLSIISLSLFTFSTNFILAFIAAIGFFIAMEYGEVLSKVKVQENSSNDIQGRIFAVSEALIGLFISVGSILINFANTFTIMILITLTLLGLFIHTNIVNKIHFQKSKNVEL
;
A
#
# COMPACT_ATOMS: atom_id res chain seq x y z
N MET A 1 6.51 -13.86 21.26
CA MET A 1 6.90 -12.55 21.83
C MET A 1 7.85 -12.63 23.02
N ASN A 2 8.01 -13.79 23.68
CA ASN A 2 8.82 -13.88 24.92
C ASN A 2 10.32 -13.58 24.72
N ASN A 3 10.86 -13.81 23.55
CA ASN A 3 12.29 -13.64 23.24
C ASN A 3 12.66 -12.29 22.60
N LEU A 4 11.75 -11.34 22.52
CA LEU A 4 12.01 -10.02 21.93
C LEU A 4 12.46 -9.03 23.02
N SER A 5 13.36 -8.11 22.62
CA SER A 5 13.76 -6.96 23.45
C SER A 5 12.56 -6.08 23.81
N GLN A 6 12.70 -5.31 24.89
CA GLN A 6 11.64 -4.39 25.32
C GLN A 6 11.35 -3.35 24.23
N ASN A 7 12.36 -2.83 23.55
CA ASN A 7 12.19 -1.86 22.47
C ASN A 7 11.42 -2.46 21.28
N SER A 8 11.70 -3.72 20.91
CA SER A 8 10.94 -4.41 19.86
C SER A 8 9.48 -4.62 20.22
N LYS A 9 9.18 -4.97 21.48
CA LYS A 9 7.81 -5.08 21.95
C LYS A 9 7.05 -3.75 21.92
N LEU A 10 7.70 -2.67 22.38
CA LEU A 10 7.11 -1.32 22.34
C LEU A 10 6.81 -0.90 20.91
N LEU A 11 7.76 -1.11 19.98
CA LEU A 11 7.58 -0.79 18.58
C LEU A 11 6.46 -1.62 17.94
N LEU A 12 6.45 -2.94 18.15
CA LEU A 12 5.44 -3.84 17.59
C LEU A 12 4.03 -3.48 18.08
N VAL A 13 3.84 -3.26 19.38
CA VAL A 13 2.52 -2.95 19.94
C VAL A 13 2.03 -1.57 19.49
N GLY A 14 2.91 -0.54 19.57
CA GLY A 14 2.56 0.80 19.11
C GLY A 14 2.15 0.80 17.63
N GLN A 15 2.94 0.15 16.79
CA GLN A 15 2.66 0.09 15.35
C GLN A 15 1.43 -0.77 15.01
N ALA A 16 1.23 -1.87 15.71
CA ALA A 16 0.04 -2.70 15.53
C ALA A 16 -1.24 -1.89 15.75
N LEU A 17 -1.28 -1.09 16.83
CA LEU A 17 -2.41 -0.20 17.11
C LEU A 17 -2.56 0.90 16.05
N SER A 18 -1.45 1.51 15.62
CA SER A 18 -1.48 2.52 14.56
C SER A 18 -1.98 1.94 13.23
N PHE A 19 -1.55 0.74 12.83
CA PHE A 19 -2.07 0.05 11.65
C PHE A 19 -3.57 -0.23 11.74
N MET A 20 -4.04 -0.69 12.90
CA MET A 20 -5.47 -0.89 13.13
C MET A 20 -6.25 0.42 12.92
N GLY A 21 -5.75 1.53 13.44
CA GLY A 21 -6.32 2.86 13.21
C GLY A 21 -6.32 3.25 11.73
N ASP A 22 -5.22 3.05 11.02
CA ASP A 22 -5.09 3.38 9.60
C ASP A 22 -6.09 2.61 8.72
N TYR A 23 -6.33 1.33 9.00
CA TYR A 23 -7.31 0.53 8.26
C TYR A 23 -8.76 0.72 8.74
N CYS A 24 -8.95 1.21 9.95
CA CYS A 24 -10.24 1.69 10.44
C CYS A 24 -10.66 3.00 9.74
N VAL A 25 -9.72 3.94 9.60
CA VAL A 25 -10.02 5.28 9.10
C VAL A 25 -10.11 5.35 7.58
N LEU A 26 -9.37 4.55 6.84
CA LEU A 26 -9.29 4.67 5.39
C LEU A 26 -10.65 4.53 4.68
N PRO A 27 -11.48 3.50 4.95
CA PRO A 27 -12.84 3.46 4.42
C PRO A 27 -13.71 4.63 4.92
N ALA A 28 -13.48 5.09 6.15
CA ALA A 28 -14.19 6.24 6.70
C ALA A 28 -13.90 7.55 5.94
N LEU A 29 -12.65 7.77 5.53
CA LEU A 29 -12.26 8.94 4.73
C LEU A 29 -12.91 8.92 3.34
N LEU A 30 -13.02 7.74 2.73
CA LEU A 30 -13.73 7.59 1.46
C LEU A 30 -15.23 7.89 1.61
N ILE A 31 -15.86 7.45 2.70
CA ILE A 31 -17.25 7.81 2.99
C ILE A 31 -17.37 9.31 3.24
N LEU A 32 -16.49 9.90 4.05
CA LEU A 32 -16.50 11.35 4.28
C LEU A 32 -16.33 12.14 2.99
N SER A 33 -15.54 11.65 2.04
CA SER A 33 -15.38 12.30 0.74
C SER A 33 -16.66 12.32 -0.09
N THR A 34 -17.55 11.35 0.07
CA THR A 34 -18.81 11.31 -0.70
C THR A 34 -19.82 12.38 -0.26
N TYR A 35 -19.71 12.94 0.94
CA TYR A 35 -20.54 14.04 1.39
C TYR A 35 -20.30 15.37 0.66
N TYR A 36 -19.17 15.50 -0.04
CA TYR A 36 -18.85 16.66 -0.87
C TYR A 36 -19.56 16.62 -2.23
N GLU A 37 -20.23 15.51 -2.57
CA GLU A 37 -20.95 15.29 -3.84
C GLU A 37 -20.11 15.48 -5.09
N ASP A 38 -18.78 15.42 -4.92
CA ASP A 38 -17.79 15.56 -5.98
C ASP A 38 -16.82 14.38 -5.99
N TYR A 39 -16.83 13.62 -7.09
CA TYR A 39 -15.95 12.46 -7.28
C TYR A 39 -14.46 12.81 -7.21
N TRP A 40 -14.09 14.06 -7.53
CA TRP A 40 -12.70 14.54 -7.39
C TRP A 40 -12.22 14.53 -5.94
N VAL A 41 -13.09 14.76 -5.00
CA VAL A 41 -12.72 14.67 -3.57
C VAL A 41 -12.46 13.23 -3.19
N THR A 42 -13.26 12.28 -3.66
CA THR A 42 -13.07 10.84 -3.40
C THR A 42 -11.75 10.34 -4.02
N SER A 43 -11.49 10.67 -5.27
CA SER A 43 -10.20 10.36 -5.91
C SER A 43 -9.05 11.08 -5.21
N GLY A 44 -9.27 12.33 -4.79
CA GLY A 44 -8.33 13.15 -4.06
C GLY A 44 -7.84 12.51 -2.77
N VAL A 45 -8.70 11.80 -2.03
CA VAL A 45 -8.31 11.06 -0.81
C VAL A 45 -7.23 10.02 -1.12
N ILE A 46 -7.38 9.28 -2.21
CA ILE A 46 -6.39 8.27 -2.63
C ILE A 46 -5.12 8.94 -3.17
N VAL A 47 -5.27 10.01 -3.95
CA VAL A 47 -4.15 10.78 -4.50
C VAL A 47 -3.28 11.37 -3.40
N VAL A 48 -3.86 12.08 -2.42
CA VAL A 48 -3.08 12.68 -1.33
C VAL A 48 -2.45 11.65 -0.40
N ARG A 49 -2.97 10.43 -0.37
CA ARG A 49 -2.36 9.30 0.33
C ARG A 49 -1.14 8.74 -0.41
N SER A 50 -1.21 8.62 -1.73
CA SER A 50 -0.20 7.90 -2.53
C SER A 50 0.89 8.82 -3.12
N ILE A 51 0.58 10.06 -3.47
CA ILE A 51 1.56 11.02 -4.00
C ILE A 51 2.81 11.19 -3.10
N PRO A 52 2.71 11.28 -1.77
CA PRO A 52 3.89 11.42 -0.93
C PRO A 52 4.88 10.25 -1.06
N MET A 53 4.44 9.06 -1.48
CA MET A 53 5.32 7.90 -1.70
C MET A 53 6.38 8.18 -2.77
N ILE A 54 6.09 9.07 -3.74
CA ILE A 54 7.04 9.48 -4.79
C ILE A 54 8.32 10.08 -4.18
N PHE A 55 8.18 10.77 -3.05
CA PHE A 55 9.28 11.45 -2.37
C PHE A 55 10.01 10.56 -1.35
N GLN A 56 9.45 9.39 -1.02
CA GLN A 56 10.01 8.49 0.00
C GLN A 56 11.47 8.12 -0.23
N PRO A 57 11.95 7.81 -1.46
CA PRO A 57 13.35 7.50 -1.70
C PRO A 57 14.32 8.64 -1.34
N PHE A 58 13.86 9.89 -1.49
CA PHE A 58 14.66 11.08 -1.20
C PHE A 58 14.66 11.43 0.29
N LEU A 59 13.54 11.16 0.98
CA LEU A 59 13.35 11.48 2.38
C LEU A 59 14.10 10.54 3.32
N GLY A 60 14.37 9.30 2.89
CA GLY A 60 15.17 8.35 3.66
C GLY A 60 16.57 8.91 4.05
N VAL A 61 17.18 9.70 3.15
CA VAL A 61 18.47 10.37 3.44
C VAL A 61 18.35 11.47 4.49
N LEU A 62 17.22 12.18 4.49
CA LEU A 62 16.96 13.17 5.54
C LEU A 62 16.79 12.47 6.89
N VAL A 63 16.07 11.36 6.93
CA VAL A 63 15.84 10.54 8.13
C VAL A 63 17.18 10.05 8.74
N ASP A 64 18.13 9.69 7.90
CA ASP A 64 19.47 9.24 8.36
C ASP A 64 20.26 10.32 9.11
N ARG A 65 19.91 11.61 8.96
CA ARG A 65 20.59 12.74 9.63
C ARG A 65 20.00 13.10 10.99
N PHE A 66 18.83 12.60 11.32
CA PHE A 66 18.10 12.95 12.54
C PHE A 66 17.88 11.73 13.44
N ASN A 67 17.54 12.00 14.68
CA ASN A 67 17.14 10.95 15.61
C ASN A 67 15.85 10.27 15.13
N ARG A 68 15.98 9.02 14.70
CA ARG A 68 14.91 8.23 14.08
C ARG A 68 13.70 8.03 15.02
N VAL A 69 13.95 7.85 16.32
CA VAL A 69 12.89 7.73 17.33
C VAL A 69 12.12 9.03 17.47
N LYS A 70 12.83 10.18 17.46
CA LYS A 70 12.17 11.49 17.49
C LYS A 70 11.35 11.75 16.23
N ILE A 71 11.84 11.35 15.04
CA ILE A 71 11.06 11.46 13.79
C ILE A 71 9.77 10.68 13.93
N MET A 72 9.83 9.42 14.35
CA MET A 72 8.65 8.57 14.51
C MET A 72 7.66 9.18 15.53
N LEU A 73 8.17 9.67 16.66
CA LEU A 73 7.38 10.29 17.71
C LEU A 73 6.61 11.53 17.20
N TRP A 74 7.35 12.46 16.57
CA TRP A 74 6.74 13.70 16.10
C TRP A 74 5.80 13.49 14.92
N THR A 75 6.09 12.56 14.02
CA THR A 75 5.18 12.21 12.92
C THR A 75 3.86 11.66 13.45
N ASP A 76 3.86 10.79 14.44
CA ASP A 76 2.63 10.26 15.03
C ASP A 76 1.84 11.36 15.78
N ILE A 77 2.52 12.24 16.53
CA ILE A 77 1.85 13.38 17.19
C ILE A 77 1.20 14.30 16.15
N ILE A 78 1.93 14.67 15.10
CA ILE A 78 1.42 15.55 14.04
C ILE A 78 0.21 14.91 13.35
N ARG A 79 0.29 13.64 13.00
CA ARG A 79 -0.81 12.89 12.38
C ARG A 79 -2.01 12.82 13.30
N GLY A 80 -1.81 12.52 14.59
CA GLY A 80 -2.88 12.55 15.60
C GLY A 80 -3.60 13.89 15.69
N ILE A 81 -2.87 15.00 15.73
CA ILE A 81 -3.44 16.35 15.76
C ILE A 81 -4.22 16.65 14.47
N ILE A 82 -3.67 16.29 13.30
CA ILE A 82 -4.34 16.51 12.01
C ILE A 82 -5.65 15.73 11.94
N PHE A 83 -5.65 14.44 12.34
CA PHE A 83 -6.87 13.62 12.33
C PHE A 83 -7.91 14.14 13.33
N LEU A 84 -7.51 14.66 14.50
CA LEU A 84 -8.42 15.37 15.38
C LEU A 84 -9.01 16.61 14.70
N GLY A 85 -8.21 17.39 13.97
CA GLY A 85 -8.70 18.51 13.17
C GLY A 85 -9.78 18.09 12.17
N ILE A 86 -9.60 16.96 11.48
CA ILE A 86 -10.58 16.43 10.52
C ILE A 86 -11.91 16.07 11.22
N VAL A 87 -11.89 15.58 12.47
CA VAL A 87 -13.12 15.26 13.23
C VAL A 87 -14.01 16.49 13.37
N PHE A 88 -13.42 17.68 13.55
CA PHE A 88 -14.16 18.93 13.73
C PHE A 88 -14.61 19.58 12.43
N LEU A 89 -14.12 19.14 11.27
CA LEU A 89 -14.59 19.68 9.99
C LEU A 89 -16.08 19.34 9.78
N PRO A 90 -16.91 20.31 9.34
CA PRO A 90 -18.26 20.02 8.89
C PRO A 90 -18.28 19.05 7.73
N LYS A 91 -19.27 18.16 7.69
CA LYS A 91 -19.42 17.20 6.61
C LYS A 91 -19.85 17.92 5.32
N GLY A 92 -19.16 17.63 4.22
CA GLY A 92 -19.50 18.20 2.90
C GLY A 92 -19.02 19.64 2.69
N GLU A 93 -18.34 20.24 3.68
CA GLU A 93 -17.80 21.58 3.57
C GLU A 93 -16.26 21.58 3.57
N TYR A 94 -15.66 22.60 2.97
CA TYR A 94 -14.21 22.83 2.97
C TYR A 94 -13.39 21.65 2.39
N ALA A 95 -13.79 21.12 1.22
CA ALA A 95 -13.13 19.99 0.56
C ALA A 95 -11.59 20.16 0.47
N TRP A 96 -11.13 21.36 0.12
CA TRP A 96 -9.69 21.65 0.02
C TRP A 96 -8.96 21.57 1.36
N ILE A 97 -9.59 22.03 2.45
CA ILE A 97 -9.02 21.91 3.80
C ILE A 97 -8.91 20.44 4.17
N PHE A 98 -9.96 19.65 3.91
CA PHE A 98 -9.97 18.21 4.14
C PHE A 98 -8.80 17.52 3.40
N LEU A 99 -8.63 17.77 2.10
CA LEU A 99 -7.57 17.18 1.29
C LEU A 99 -6.17 17.66 1.72
N ILE A 100 -6.01 18.95 2.06
CA ILE A 100 -4.74 19.49 2.54
C ILE A 100 -4.35 18.85 3.88
N LEU A 101 -5.27 18.71 4.81
CA LEU A 101 -5.01 18.03 6.09
C LEU A 101 -4.59 16.58 5.87
N LEU A 102 -5.26 15.85 4.96
CA LEU A 102 -4.86 14.50 4.61
C LEU A 102 -3.47 14.46 3.96
N LEU A 103 -3.17 15.39 3.03
CA LEU A 103 -1.85 15.49 2.40
C LEU A 103 -0.75 15.73 3.43
N LEU A 104 -0.97 16.62 4.39
CA LEU A 104 -0.02 16.88 5.48
C LEU A 104 0.17 15.66 6.38
N SER A 105 -0.92 14.94 6.69
CA SER A 105 -0.85 13.71 7.49
C SER A 105 -0.06 12.61 6.77
N TYR A 106 -0.43 12.27 5.53
CA TYR A 106 0.27 11.23 4.76
C TYR A 106 1.69 11.66 4.38
N GLY A 107 1.90 12.95 4.07
CA GLY A 107 3.22 13.52 3.83
C GLY A 107 4.15 13.40 5.04
N SER A 108 3.66 13.64 6.26
CA SER A 108 4.44 13.40 7.48
C SER A 108 4.75 11.90 7.65
N GLY A 109 3.80 11.02 7.32
CA GLY A 109 3.96 9.57 7.41
C GLY A 109 5.07 9.01 6.52
N VAL A 110 5.43 9.68 5.44
CA VAL A 110 6.54 9.26 4.56
C VAL A 110 7.89 9.24 5.25
N PHE A 111 8.10 10.07 6.27
CA PHE A 111 9.29 10.06 7.12
C PHE A 111 9.29 8.90 8.11
N PHE A 112 8.10 8.46 8.51
CA PHE A 112 7.95 7.42 9.52
C PHE A 112 8.51 6.06 9.08
N ASN A 113 8.17 5.58 7.88
CA ASN A 113 8.54 4.25 7.42
C ASN A 113 10.06 4.05 7.30
N PRO A 114 10.87 4.95 6.68
CA PRO A 114 12.32 4.83 6.70
C PRO A 114 12.91 4.86 8.12
N ALA A 115 12.38 5.72 8.99
CA ALA A 115 12.82 5.80 10.38
C ALA A 115 12.55 4.49 11.13
N ARG A 116 11.37 3.91 10.97
CA ARG A 116 10.98 2.63 11.55
C ARG A 116 11.87 1.48 11.09
N LEU A 117 12.09 1.34 9.78
CA LEU A 117 12.95 0.30 9.23
C LEU A 117 14.39 0.40 9.76
N ALA A 118 14.91 1.63 9.86
CA ALA A 118 16.23 1.88 10.40
C ALA A 118 16.33 1.66 11.92
N VAL A 119 15.24 1.91 12.67
CA VAL A 119 15.14 1.54 14.08
C VAL A 119 15.09 0.02 14.23
N MET A 120 14.26 -0.68 13.45
CA MET A 120 14.15 -2.14 13.50
C MET A 120 15.48 -2.85 13.32
N SER A 121 16.33 -2.37 12.40
CA SER A 121 17.65 -2.94 12.16
C SER A 121 18.64 -2.72 13.34
N SER A 122 18.37 -1.77 14.23
CA SER A 122 19.22 -1.42 15.39
C SER A 122 18.73 -2.05 16.72
N LEU A 123 17.64 -2.81 16.72
CA LEU A 123 17.07 -3.36 17.95
C LEU A 123 17.84 -4.55 18.55
N GLY A 124 18.75 -5.16 17.78
CA GLY A 124 19.56 -6.30 18.23
C GLY A 124 18.82 -7.65 18.25
N ASP A 125 17.52 -7.67 17.92
CA ASP A 125 16.75 -8.89 17.77
C ASP A 125 16.92 -9.51 16.38
N ASP A 126 16.48 -10.75 16.18
CA ASP A 126 16.43 -11.37 14.87
C ASP A 126 15.45 -10.58 13.95
N ILE A 127 16.04 -9.83 13.00
CA ILE A 127 15.33 -8.98 12.06
C ILE A 127 14.25 -9.77 11.28
N LYS A 128 14.53 -11.04 10.94
CA LYS A 128 13.59 -11.90 10.23
C LYS A 128 12.37 -12.20 11.11
N GLN A 129 12.59 -12.48 12.39
CA GLN A 129 11.51 -12.71 13.35
C GLN A 129 10.66 -11.45 13.54
N VAL A 130 11.28 -10.30 13.73
CA VAL A 130 10.58 -9.01 13.91
C VAL A 130 9.76 -8.66 12.67
N ASN A 131 10.35 -8.74 11.46
CA ASN A 131 9.63 -8.49 10.21
C ASN A 131 8.45 -9.44 10.00
N THR A 132 8.61 -10.73 10.34
CA THR A 132 7.53 -11.71 10.24
C THR A 132 6.37 -11.37 11.17
N LEU A 133 6.65 -10.92 12.39
CA LEU A 133 5.61 -10.49 13.32
C LEU A 133 4.91 -9.22 12.86
N PHE A 134 5.64 -8.25 12.29
CA PHE A 134 5.04 -7.07 11.66
C PHE A 134 4.11 -7.44 10.52
N ALA A 135 4.54 -8.30 9.60
CA ALA A 135 3.72 -8.73 8.48
C ALA A 135 2.41 -9.40 8.94
N LYS A 136 2.51 -10.33 9.90
CA LYS A 136 1.33 -10.98 10.50
C LYS A 136 0.40 -9.97 11.18
N ALA A 137 0.95 -9.04 11.96
CA ALA A 137 0.19 -8.00 12.61
C ALA A 137 -0.52 -7.11 11.58
N THR A 138 0.17 -6.66 10.54
CA THR A 138 -0.41 -5.82 9.48
C THR A 138 -1.60 -6.53 8.82
N THR A 139 -1.44 -7.79 8.39
CA THR A 139 -2.52 -8.56 7.76
C THR A 139 -3.74 -8.71 8.68
N LEU A 140 -3.51 -9.01 9.96
CA LEU A 140 -4.59 -9.11 10.94
C LEU A 140 -5.31 -7.77 11.12
N PHE A 141 -4.56 -6.68 11.26
CA PHE A 141 -5.12 -5.37 11.57
C PHE A 141 -5.77 -4.68 10.37
N ILE A 142 -5.53 -5.12 9.13
CA ILE A 142 -6.35 -4.75 7.97
C ILE A 142 -7.81 -5.17 8.21
N ILE A 143 -8.01 -6.44 8.58
CA ILE A 143 -9.35 -7.00 8.81
C ILE A 143 -9.98 -6.37 10.06
N VAL A 144 -9.26 -6.42 11.17
CA VAL A 144 -9.76 -5.93 12.47
C VAL A 144 -10.05 -4.43 12.40
N GLY A 145 -9.18 -3.63 11.80
CA GLY A 145 -9.37 -2.19 11.65
C GLY A 145 -10.63 -1.86 10.83
N ALA A 146 -10.83 -2.51 9.69
CA ALA A 146 -12.03 -2.30 8.88
C ALA A 146 -13.31 -2.69 9.64
N LEU A 147 -13.30 -3.80 10.38
CA LEU A 147 -14.45 -4.21 11.23
C LEU A 147 -14.72 -3.20 12.35
N PHE A 148 -13.67 -2.68 13.02
CA PHE A 148 -13.86 -1.61 14.02
C PHE A 148 -14.46 -0.35 13.41
N GLY A 149 -14.05 0.02 12.18
CA GLY A 149 -14.64 1.12 11.46
C GLY A 149 -16.14 0.92 11.18
N ALA A 150 -16.55 -0.27 10.77
CA ALA A 150 -17.97 -0.62 10.60
C ALA A 150 -18.75 -0.56 11.92
N ILE A 151 -18.17 -1.03 13.03
CA ILE A 151 -18.76 -0.96 14.37
C ILE A 151 -18.96 0.51 14.77
N PHE A 152 -17.97 1.38 14.59
CA PHE A 152 -18.11 2.79 14.92
C PHE A 152 -19.18 3.49 14.09
N LEU A 153 -19.33 3.13 12.83
CA LEU A 153 -20.40 3.64 12.00
C LEU A 153 -21.78 3.20 12.51
N PHE A 154 -21.90 1.93 12.88
CA PHE A 154 -23.16 1.37 13.39
C PHE A 154 -23.62 2.06 14.69
N PHE A 155 -22.69 2.37 15.60
CA PHE A 155 -23.04 2.98 16.91
C PHE A 155 -23.05 4.51 16.92
N GLY A 156 -22.59 5.18 15.88
CA GLY A 156 -22.52 6.63 15.97
C GLY A 156 -22.28 7.36 14.66
N SER A 157 -21.05 7.43 14.23
CA SER A 157 -20.69 8.24 13.07
C SER A 157 -19.35 7.79 12.48
N VAL A 158 -19.23 7.95 11.18
CA VAL A 158 -17.95 7.76 10.46
C VAL A 158 -16.81 8.59 11.07
N LYS A 159 -17.11 9.74 11.70
CA LYS A 159 -16.12 10.54 12.42
C LYS A 159 -15.52 9.84 13.64
N MET A 160 -16.21 8.85 14.23
CA MET A 160 -15.66 8.05 15.33
C MET A 160 -14.46 7.22 14.87
N ALA A 161 -14.49 6.69 13.64
CA ALA A 161 -13.34 6.00 13.07
C ALA A 161 -12.14 6.94 12.87
N VAL A 162 -12.40 8.21 12.50
CA VAL A 162 -11.36 9.24 12.36
C VAL A 162 -10.77 9.59 13.74
N ALA A 163 -11.60 9.77 14.75
CA ALA A 163 -11.18 10.05 16.13
C ALA A 163 -10.39 8.87 16.71
N PHE A 164 -10.84 7.64 16.47
CA PHE A 164 -10.13 6.44 16.89
C PHE A 164 -8.73 6.38 16.29
N ASN A 165 -8.57 6.68 14.99
CA ASN A 165 -7.25 6.71 14.37
C ASN A 165 -6.35 7.78 15.00
N ALA A 166 -6.87 8.97 15.31
CA ALA A 166 -6.12 9.99 16.04
C ALA A 166 -5.61 9.47 17.40
N ILE A 167 -6.47 8.77 18.14
CA ILE A 167 -6.12 8.16 19.43
C ILE A 167 -5.02 7.11 19.25
N THR A 168 -5.11 6.25 18.22
CA THR A 168 -4.09 5.22 17.98
C THR A 168 -2.72 5.81 17.68
N TYR A 169 -2.64 6.95 16.97
CA TYR A 169 -1.39 7.67 16.78
C TYR A 169 -0.79 8.21 18.09
N PHE A 170 -1.60 8.78 18.96
CA PHE A 170 -1.11 9.24 20.26
C PHE A 170 -0.65 8.07 21.13
N ILE A 171 -1.37 6.95 21.12
CA ILE A 171 -0.95 5.74 21.83
C ILE A 171 0.38 5.21 21.25
N SER A 172 0.53 5.16 19.93
CA SER A 172 1.79 4.79 19.27
C SER A 172 2.92 5.71 19.69
N ALA A 173 2.69 7.03 19.71
CA ALA A 173 3.66 8.02 20.17
C ALA A 173 4.10 7.78 21.62
N ILE A 174 3.18 7.40 22.51
CA ILE A 174 3.51 7.03 23.91
C ILE A 174 4.41 5.80 23.96
N PHE A 175 4.14 4.77 23.15
CA PHE A 175 5.02 3.59 23.09
C PHE A 175 6.40 3.93 22.54
N ILE A 176 6.46 4.74 21.48
CA ILE A 176 7.72 5.20 20.86
C ILE A 176 8.53 6.06 21.83
N SER A 177 7.90 6.94 22.63
CA SER A 177 8.58 7.79 23.59
C SER A 177 9.28 7.01 24.70
N LYS A 178 8.82 5.79 25.00
CA LYS A 178 9.42 4.89 26.00
C LYS A 178 10.58 4.07 25.44
N MET A 179 10.87 4.15 24.14
CA MET A 179 11.98 3.43 23.54
C MET A 179 13.30 4.10 23.87
N ASN A 180 14.25 3.31 24.39
CA ASN A 180 15.59 3.78 24.68
C ASN A 180 16.55 3.22 23.62
N ILE A 181 16.81 4.01 22.58
CA ILE A 181 17.70 3.64 21.47
C ILE A 181 18.72 4.76 21.30
N GLN A 182 19.99 4.37 21.23
CA GLN A 182 21.06 5.33 20.97
C GLN A 182 20.88 5.97 19.59
N PRO A 183 21.11 7.29 19.47
CA PRO A 183 21.05 7.95 18.17
C PRO A 183 22.07 7.29 17.21
N PRO A 184 21.75 7.16 15.93
CA PRO A 184 22.68 6.61 14.95
C PRO A 184 23.92 7.50 14.84
N VAL A 185 25.05 6.88 14.56
CA VAL A 185 26.24 7.61 14.12
C VAL A 185 25.90 8.36 12.83
N GLU A 186 26.16 9.65 12.77
CA GLU A 186 25.85 10.49 11.61
C GLU A 186 26.48 9.91 10.34
N LEU A 187 25.65 9.40 9.46
CA LEU A 187 26.06 9.01 8.12
C LEU A 187 25.93 10.24 7.21
N ASN A 188 27.07 10.84 6.82
CA ASN A 188 27.13 11.97 5.88
C ASN A 188 26.72 11.54 4.44
N LYS A 189 25.49 11.11 4.27
CA LYS A 189 24.94 10.83 2.92
C LYS A 189 24.46 12.14 2.27
N SER A 190 25.03 12.49 1.14
CA SER A 190 24.65 13.66 0.35
C SER A 190 23.37 13.38 -0.47
N LEU A 191 22.45 14.37 -0.57
CA LEU A 191 21.30 14.32 -1.46
C LEU A 191 21.69 14.08 -2.94
N LYS A 192 22.87 14.54 -3.37
CA LYS A 192 23.41 14.26 -4.71
C LYS A 192 23.60 12.77 -4.94
N ASN A 193 24.03 12.02 -3.91
CA ASN A 193 24.19 10.56 -3.99
C ASN A 193 22.85 9.84 -4.14
N VAL A 194 21.76 10.38 -3.58
CA VAL A 194 20.39 9.79 -3.72
C VAL A 194 19.86 9.96 -5.11
N LYS A 195 19.97 11.17 -5.68
CA LYS A 195 19.57 11.42 -7.08
C LYS A 195 20.33 10.49 -8.05
N ASN A 196 21.64 10.31 -7.84
CA ASN A 196 22.43 9.38 -8.62
C ASN A 196 22.01 7.91 -8.39
N SER A 197 21.71 7.51 -7.18
CA SER A 197 21.22 6.17 -6.85
C SER A 197 19.86 5.89 -7.50
N PHE A 198 18.95 6.86 -7.48
CA PHE A 198 17.66 6.76 -8.14
C PHE A 198 17.80 6.64 -9.67
N LYS A 199 18.66 7.46 -10.27
CA LYS A 199 18.97 7.37 -11.71
C LYS A 199 19.59 6.03 -12.10
N LEU A 200 20.48 5.48 -11.26
CA LEU A 200 21.05 4.16 -11.47
C LEU A 200 19.98 3.06 -11.36
N GLY A 201 19.07 3.14 -10.39
CA GLY A 201 17.94 2.22 -10.30
C GLY A 201 17.07 2.21 -11.56
N ILE A 202 16.72 3.39 -12.09
CA ILE A 202 15.99 3.50 -13.36
C ILE A 202 16.79 2.86 -14.51
N LYS A 203 18.08 3.16 -14.60
CA LYS A 203 18.94 2.61 -15.65
C LYS A 203 18.95 1.08 -15.62
N GLU A 204 19.11 0.47 -14.46
CA GLU A 204 19.11 -0.98 -14.30
C GLU A 204 17.76 -1.60 -14.69
N ILE A 205 16.63 -1.00 -14.26
CA ILE A 205 15.29 -1.45 -14.63
C ILE A 205 15.13 -1.45 -16.16
N LEU A 206 15.54 -0.39 -16.84
CA LEU A 206 15.38 -0.26 -18.29
C LEU A 206 16.29 -1.20 -19.10
N HIS A 207 17.48 -1.56 -18.58
CA HIS A 207 18.42 -2.43 -19.28
C HIS A 207 18.18 -3.92 -19.03
N ASN A 208 17.49 -4.28 -17.94
CA ASN A 208 17.19 -5.67 -17.63
C ASN A 208 15.69 -5.97 -17.89
N PRO A 209 15.36 -6.76 -18.91
CA PRO A 209 13.97 -7.04 -19.27
C PRO A 209 13.18 -7.75 -18.16
N PHE A 210 13.84 -8.50 -17.27
CA PHE A 210 13.18 -9.16 -16.14
C PHE A 210 12.80 -8.15 -15.05
N LEU A 211 13.69 -7.19 -14.77
CA LEU A 211 13.41 -6.10 -13.84
C LEU A 211 12.32 -5.18 -14.37
N LEU A 212 12.39 -4.83 -15.66
CA LEU A 212 11.38 -4.03 -16.33
C LEU A 212 10.00 -4.69 -16.23
N ASN A 213 9.93 -6.00 -16.49
CA ASN A 213 8.68 -6.76 -16.36
C ASN A 213 8.14 -6.77 -14.92
N ALA A 214 9.00 -7.01 -13.92
CA ALA A 214 8.60 -7.01 -12.52
C ALA A 214 8.04 -5.65 -12.09
N VAL A 215 8.75 -4.55 -12.42
CA VAL A 215 8.33 -3.19 -12.08
C VAL A 215 7.07 -2.79 -12.83
N PHE A 216 6.95 -3.15 -14.12
CA PHE A 216 5.73 -2.92 -14.89
C PHE A 216 4.51 -3.67 -14.30
N THR A 217 4.72 -4.89 -13.80
CA THR A 217 3.68 -5.62 -13.06
C THR A 217 3.26 -4.85 -11.81
N MET A 218 4.21 -4.37 -11.00
CA MET A 218 3.91 -3.58 -9.80
C MET A 218 3.16 -2.29 -10.14
N MET A 219 3.53 -1.58 -11.22
CA MET A 219 2.82 -0.38 -11.70
C MET A 219 1.38 -0.70 -12.12
N THR A 220 1.18 -1.79 -12.85
CA THR A 220 -0.17 -2.24 -13.27
C THR A 220 -1.04 -2.56 -12.07
N MET A 221 -0.51 -3.28 -11.09
CA MET A 221 -1.21 -3.58 -9.83
C MET A 221 -1.57 -2.31 -9.06
N ALA A 222 -0.65 -1.36 -8.99
CA ALA A 222 -0.86 -0.08 -8.33
C ALA A 222 -2.00 0.72 -8.99
N LEU A 223 -2.03 0.75 -10.32
CA LEU A 223 -3.12 1.38 -11.09
C LEU A 223 -4.46 0.71 -10.80
N LEU A 224 -4.52 -0.62 -10.86
CA LEU A 224 -5.73 -1.39 -10.58
C LEU A 224 -6.22 -1.18 -9.15
N TRP A 225 -5.30 -1.14 -8.18
CA TRP A 225 -5.61 -0.87 -6.79
C TRP A 225 -6.24 0.51 -6.61
N GLY A 226 -5.67 1.54 -7.27
CA GLY A 226 -6.23 2.89 -7.26
C GLY A 226 -7.65 2.95 -7.83
N VAL A 227 -7.91 2.23 -8.92
CA VAL A 227 -9.24 2.14 -9.54
C VAL A 227 -10.24 1.48 -8.59
N ILE A 228 -9.98 0.24 -8.18
CA ILE A 228 -10.96 -0.57 -7.43
C ILE A 228 -11.27 0.06 -6.07
N TYR A 229 -10.26 0.60 -5.41
CA TYR A 229 -10.43 1.18 -4.09
C TYR A 229 -11.27 2.48 -4.12
N SER A 230 -11.09 3.30 -5.14
CA SER A 230 -11.93 4.48 -5.37
C SER A 230 -13.36 4.11 -5.77
N TYR A 231 -13.58 2.88 -6.24
CA TYR A 231 -14.89 2.36 -6.62
C TYR A 231 -15.69 1.82 -5.43
N PHE A 232 -15.07 1.49 -4.30
CA PHE A 232 -15.72 0.89 -3.15
C PHE A 232 -16.93 1.69 -2.62
N PRO A 233 -16.82 3.02 -2.41
CA PRO A 233 -17.98 3.81 -1.97
C PRO A 233 -19.15 3.80 -2.96
N LEU A 234 -18.85 3.79 -4.27
CA LEU A 234 -19.86 3.76 -5.32
C LEU A 234 -20.59 2.42 -5.34
N VAL A 235 -19.85 1.31 -5.38
CA VAL A 235 -20.41 -0.04 -5.35
C VAL A 235 -21.28 -0.23 -4.11
N SER A 236 -20.78 0.17 -2.94
CA SER A 236 -21.50 0.08 -1.68
C SER A 236 -22.81 0.87 -1.70
N LYS A 237 -22.81 2.08 -2.27
CA LYS A 237 -24.01 2.92 -2.41
C LYS A 237 -25.06 2.31 -3.36
N TYR A 238 -24.60 1.70 -4.48
CA TYR A 238 -25.52 1.21 -5.53
C TYR A 238 -26.08 -0.18 -5.25
N ILE A 239 -25.32 -1.06 -4.58
CA ILE A 239 -25.73 -2.47 -4.39
C ILE A 239 -26.33 -2.73 -3.00
N GLY A 240 -26.51 -1.71 -2.18
CA GLY A 240 -27.49 -1.82 -1.11
C GLY A 240 -27.02 -1.75 0.33
N ASP A 241 -25.70 -1.78 0.63
CA ASP A 241 -25.26 -1.76 2.04
C ASP A 241 -24.76 -0.38 2.52
N GLY A 242 -24.87 0.64 1.66
CA GLY A 242 -24.53 2.02 1.99
C GLY A 242 -23.10 2.16 2.56
N GLU A 243 -22.95 2.94 3.62
CA GLU A 243 -21.65 3.23 4.21
C GLU A 243 -20.98 2.00 4.84
N ILE A 244 -21.76 1.06 5.42
CA ILE A 244 -21.25 -0.18 6.05
C ILE A 244 -20.60 -1.07 5.00
N GLY A 245 -21.18 -1.17 3.82
CA GLY A 245 -20.63 -1.97 2.73
C GLY A 245 -19.21 -1.55 2.33
N ASN A 246 -18.88 -0.26 2.41
CA ASN A 246 -17.52 0.21 2.12
C ASN A 246 -16.47 -0.35 3.12
N PHE A 247 -16.83 -0.45 4.40
CA PHE A 247 -15.98 -1.11 5.40
C PHE A 247 -15.86 -2.60 5.15
N ILE A 248 -16.98 -3.27 4.82
CA ILE A 248 -16.98 -4.70 4.51
C ILE A 248 -16.14 -4.98 3.27
N LEU A 249 -16.27 -4.19 2.20
CA LEU A 249 -15.40 -4.31 1.01
C LEU A 249 -13.92 -4.14 1.37
N THR A 250 -13.58 -3.28 2.33
CA THR A 250 -12.18 -3.12 2.80
C THR A 250 -11.66 -4.39 3.48
N VAL A 251 -12.50 -5.20 4.14
CA VAL A 251 -12.12 -6.50 4.71
C VAL A 251 -11.60 -7.45 3.61
N SER A 252 -12.11 -7.34 2.38
CA SER A 252 -11.67 -8.17 1.25
C SER A 252 -10.17 -8.01 0.95
N ILE A 253 -9.57 -6.85 1.25
CA ILE A 253 -8.14 -6.59 1.10
C ILE A 253 -7.34 -7.53 2.01
N GLY A 254 -7.71 -7.60 3.29
CA GLY A 254 -7.04 -8.45 4.25
C GLY A 254 -7.24 -9.94 3.97
N LEU A 255 -8.47 -10.36 3.65
CA LEU A 255 -8.78 -11.74 3.31
C LEU A 255 -8.06 -12.18 2.03
N GLY A 256 -8.13 -11.35 0.99
CA GLY A 256 -7.46 -11.62 -0.29
C GLY A 256 -5.94 -11.67 -0.14
N GLY A 257 -5.36 -10.71 0.60
CA GLY A 257 -3.93 -10.69 0.89
C GLY A 257 -3.46 -11.94 1.64
N PHE A 258 -4.19 -12.36 2.68
CA PHE A 258 -3.87 -13.57 3.44
C PHE A 258 -3.89 -14.83 2.56
N VAL A 259 -4.95 -15.02 1.77
CA VAL A 259 -5.09 -16.18 0.87
C VAL A 259 -4.06 -16.10 -0.25
N GLY A 260 -3.87 -14.94 -0.86
CA GLY A 260 -2.90 -14.73 -1.94
C GLY A 260 -1.47 -15.08 -1.55
N ALA A 261 -1.02 -14.59 -0.39
CA ALA A 261 0.29 -14.92 0.17
C ALA A 261 0.46 -16.44 0.44
N HIS A 262 -0.61 -17.11 0.90
CA HIS A 262 -0.57 -18.57 1.11
C HIS A 262 -0.46 -19.35 -0.20
N LEU A 263 -1.17 -18.92 -1.24
CA LEU A 263 -1.17 -19.58 -2.55
C LEU A 263 0.18 -19.51 -3.26
N VAL A 264 0.98 -18.47 -3.05
CA VAL A 264 2.35 -18.39 -3.58
C VAL A 264 3.18 -19.59 -3.13
N ASN A 265 3.09 -19.97 -1.86
CA ASN A 265 3.83 -21.11 -1.32
C ASN A 265 3.35 -22.45 -1.91
N LYS A 266 2.05 -22.56 -2.22
CA LYS A 266 1.44 -23.80 -2.71
C LYS A 266 1.62 -24.02 -4.20
N TRP A 267 1.50 -22.96 -5.02
CA TRP A 267 1.58 -23.05 -6.49
C TRP A 267 3.00 -22.90 -7.04
N GLY A 268 3.95 -22.56 -6.17
CA GLY A 268 5.36 -22.39 -6.50
C GLY A 268 5.66 -21.14 -7.32
N PHE A 269 6.95 -20.85 -7.42
CA PHE A 269 7.47 -19.66 -8.11
C PHE A 269 7.65 -19.87 -9.64
N ASN A 270 6.88 -20.75 -10.29
CA ASN A 270 6.94 -20.80 -11.76
C ASN A 270 6.38 -19.48 -12.30
N THR A 271 7.28 -18.56 -12.63
CA THR A 271 6.97 -17.16 -12.96
C THR A 271 6.02 -17.02 -14.14
N ASN A 272 6.04 -17.95 -15.11
CA ASN A 272 5.17 -17.89 -16.30
C ASN A 272 3.73 -18.30 -15.97
N LYS A 273 3.57 -19.41 -15.26
CA LYS A 273 2.25 -19.88 -14.82
C LYS A 273 1.66 -18.92 -13.79
N GLY A 274 2.49 -18.41 -12.87
CA GLY A 274 2.06 -17.46 -11.87
C GLY A 274 1.52 -16.16 -12.45
N LEU A 275 2.18 -15.59 -13.45
CA LEU A 275 1.69 -14.40 -14.15
C LEU A 275 0.40 -14.67 -14.93
N ALA A 276 0.27 -15.83 -15.55
CA ALA A 276 -0.98 -16.21 -16.20
C ALA A 276 -2.14 -16.29 -15.19
N TYR A 277 -1.93 -16.90 -14.02
CA TYR A 277 -2.93 -16.97 -12.97
C TYR A 277 -3.29 -15.58 -12.44
N PHE A 278 -2.30 -14.72 -12.21
CA PHE A 278 -2.51 -13.34 -11.80
C PHE A 278 -3.41 -12.59 -12.80
N VAL A 279 -3.07 -12.63 -14.09
CA VAL A 279 -3.83 -11.92 -15.14
C VAL A 279 -5.26 -12.46 -15.25
N VAL A 280 -5.42 -13.78 -15.36
CA VAL A 280 -6.74 -14.41 -15.52
C VAL A 280 -7.63 -14.14 -14.30
N LEU A 281 -7.10 -14.33 -13.09
CA LEU A 281 -7.87 -14.11 -11.87
C LEU A 281 -8.23 -12.63 -11.69
N SER A 282 -7.32 -11.71 -12.03
CA SER A 282 -7.60 -10.26 -11.97
C SER A 282 -8.69 -9.84 -12.94
N ILE A 283 -8.67 -10.34 -14.18
CA ILE A 283 -9.70 -10.04 -15.20
C ILE A 283 -11.05 -10.58 -14.75
N ILE A 284 -11.13 -11.85 -14.35
CA ILE A 284 -12.38 -12.47 -13.91
C ILE A 284 -12.94 -11.73 -12.70
N SER A 285 -12.11 -11.50 -11.69
CA SER A 285 -12.55 -10.84 -10.45
C SER A 285 -12.98 -9.40 -10.69
N LEU A 286 -12.25 -8.64 -11.50
CA LEU A 286 -12.60 -7.26 -11.82
C LEU A 286 -13.90 -7.19 -12.62
N SER A 287 -14.09 -8.11 -13.59
CA SER A 287 -15.32 -8.20 -14.36
C SER A 287 -16.53 -8.53 -13.46
N LEU A 288 -16.38 -9.54 -12.60
CA LEU A 288 -17.43 -9.89 -11.63
C LEU A 288 -17.74 -8.75 -10.67
N PHE A 289 -16.73 -8.03 -10.20
CA PHE A 289 -16.90 -6.87 -9.32
C PHE A 289 -17.68 -5.75 -9.99
N THR A 290 -17.34 -5.42 -11.23
CA THR A 290 -17.97 -4.30 -11.95
C THR A 290 -19.40 -4.60 -12.40
N PHE A 291 -19.67 -5.85 -12.81
CA PHE A 291 -21.01 -6.26 -13.24
C PHE A 291 -21.83 -6.90 -12.11
N SER A 292 -21.37 -6.83 -10.87
CA SER A 292 -22.11 -7.36 -9.74
C SER A 292 -23.44 -6.63 -9.55
N THR A 293 -24.51 -7.40 -9.41
CA THR A 293 -25.86 -6.90 -9.13
C THR A 293 -26.25 -7.02 -7.66
N ASN A 294 -25.42 -7.70 -6.86
CA ASN A 294 -25.61 -7.84 -5.42
C ASN A 294 -24.28 -7.73 -4.68
N PHE A 295 -24.39 -7.36 -3.41
CA PHE A 295 -23.23 -7.07 -2.57
C PHE A 295 -22.35 -8.29 -2.29
N ILE A 296 -22.96 -9.48 -2.11
CA ILE A 296 -22.20 -10.71 -1.83
C ILE A 296 -21.29 -11.05 -3.00
N LEU A 297 -21.80 -10.95 -4.23
CA LEU A 297 -21.01 -11.17 -5.44
C LEU A 297 -19.86 -10.16 -5.56
N ALA A 298 -20.13 -8.87 -5.28
CA ALA A 298 -19.12 -7.82 -5.27
C ALA A 298 -18.01 -8.12 -4.24
N PHE A 299 -18.40 -8.53 -3.04
CA PHE A 299 -17.45 -8.87 -1.97
C PHE A 299 -16.57 -10.08 -2.32
N ILE A 300 -17.16 -11.15 -2.85
CA ILE A 300 -16.41 -12.34 -3.29
C ILE A 300 -15.47 -11.97 -4.46
N ALA A 301 -15.94 -11.18 -5.40
CA ALA A 301 -15.11 -10.69 -6.51
C ALA A 301 -13.95 -9.81 -6.02
N ALA A 302 -14.18 -8.94 -5.05
CA ALA A 302 -13.13 -8.15 -4.43
C ALA A 302 -12.07 -9.02 -3.74
N ILE A 303 -12.48 -10.07 -3.00
CA ILE A 303 -11.54 -11.04 -2.42
C ILE A 303 -10.69 -11.69 -3.52
N GLY A 304 -11.30 -12.18 -4.60
CA GLY A 304 -10.60 -12.79 -5.73
C GLY A 304 -9.58 -11.83 -6.35
N PHE A 305 -9.95 -10.55 -6.49
CA PHE A 305 -9.07 -9.52 -6.99
C PHE A 305 -7.85 -9.31 -6.07
N PHE A 306 -8.04 -9.19 -4.75
CA PHE A 306 -6.92 -9.00 -3.81
C PHE A 306 -6.06 -10.25 -3.63
N ILE A 307 -6.62 -11.45 -3.84
CA ILE A 307 -5.82 -12.68 -3.98
C ILE A 307 -4.83 -12.54 -5.15
N ALA A 308 -5.32 -12.13 -6.31
CA ALA A 308 -4.48 -11.93 -7.47
C ALA A 308 -3.42 -10.85 -7.25
N MET A 309 -3.81 -9.73 -6.64
CA MET A 309 -2.89 -8.62 -6.33
C MET A 309 -1.73 -9.06 -5.45
N GLU A 310 -2.01 -9.70 -4.32
CA GLU A 310 -0.97 -10.19 -3.39
C GLU A 310 -0.05 -11.20 -4.06
N TYR A 311 -0.64 -12.14 -4.83
CA TYR A 311 0.14 -13.13 -5.56
C TYR A 311 1.10 -12.48 -6.58
N GLY A 312 0.62 -11.52 -7.35
CA GLY A 312 1.43 -10.76 -8.31
C GLY A 312 2.52 -9.92 -7.64
N GLU A 313 2.21 -9.31 -6.48
CA GLU A 313 3.16 -8.50 -5.71
C GLU A 313 4.35 -9.35 -5.23
N VAL A 314 4.09 -10.50 -4.61
CA VAL A 314 5.13 -11.41 -4.14
C VAL A 314 5.99 -11.90 -5.29
N LEU A 315 5.38 -12.32 -6.41
CA LEU A 315 6.12 -12.75 -7.60
C LEU A 315 7.04 -11.65 -8.15
N SER A 316 6.54 -10.41 -8.21
CA SER A 316 7.32 -9.29 -8.73
C SER A 316 8.51 -8.96 -7.82
N LYS A 317 8.31 -9.01 -6.50
CA LYS A 317 9.39 -8.81 -5.52
C LYS A 317 10.47 -9.89 -5.63
N VAL A 318 10.07 -11.16 -5.75
CA VAL A 318 11.00 -12.29 -5.96
C VAL A 318 11.78 -12.11 -7.27
N LYS A 319 11.12 -11.74 -8.38
CA LYS A 319 11.80 -11.46 -9.64
C LYS A 319 12.86 -10.37 -9.52
N VAL A 320 12.57 -9.29 -8.79
CA VAL A 320 13.56 -8.23 -8.53
C VAL A 320 14.75 -8.82 -7.76
N GLN A 321 14.50 -9.62 -6.73
CA GLN A 321 15.56 -10.22 -5.91
C GLN A 321 16.45 -11.20 -6.70
N GLU A 322 15.86 -12.03 -7.56
CA GLU A 322 16.57 -13.02 -8.37
C GLU A 322 17.40 -12.39 -9.51
N ASN A 323 16.97 -11.23 -10.02
CA ASN A 323 17.57 -10.62 -11.21
C ASN A 323 18.39 -9.34 -10.91
N SER A 324 18.68 -9.07 -9.64
CA SER A 324 19.50 -7.94 -9.22
C SER A 324 20.49 -8.31 -8.10
N SER A 325 21.65 -7.67 -8.08
CA SER A 325 22.60 -7.81 -6.98
C SER A 325 22.11 -7.07 -5.73
N ASN A 326 22.49 -7.53 -4.55
CA ASN A 326 22.09 -6.96 -3.26
C ASN A 326 22.35 -5.44 -3.16
N ASP A 327 23.42 -4.94 -3.80
CA ASP A 327 23.79 -3.51 -3.79
C ASP A 327 22.82 -2.63 -4.56
N ILE A 328 22.08 -3.21 -5.54
CA ILE A 328 21.20 -2.48 -6.45
C ILE A 328 19.73 -2.67 -6.07
N GLN A 329 19.37 -3.76 -5.38
CA GLN A 329 17.98 -4.08 -5.02
C GLN A 329 17.28 -2.92 -4.30
N GLY A 330 17.94 -2.30 -3.31
CA GLY A 330 17.36 -1.17 -2.60
C GLY A 330 17.04 0.02 -3.49
N ARG A 331 17.83 0.25 -4.55
CA ARG A 331 17.59 1.32 -5.54
C ARG A 331 16.40 1.00 -6.44
N ILE A 332 16.28 -0.26 -6.86
CA ILE A 332 15.17 -0.74 -7.69
C ILE A 332 13.87 -0.63 -6.89
N PHE A 333 13.83 -1.12 -5.65
CA PHE A 333 12.64 -0.99 -4.80
C PHE A 333 12.27 0.46 -4.52
N ALA A 334 13.24 1.36 -4.31
CA ALA A 334 12.98 2.77 -4.13
C ALA A 334 12.32 3.42 -5.36
N VAL A 335 12.76 3.06 -6.57
CA VAL A 335 12.13 3.51 -7.83
C VAL A 335 10.74 2.89 -7.96
N SER A 336 10.59 1.60 -7.67
CA SER A 336 9.30 0.91 -7.75
C SER A 336 8.26 1.52 -6.82
N GLU A 337 8.61 1.82 -5.57
CA GLU A 337 7.70 2.46 -4.60
C GLU A 337 7.23 3.86 -5.07
N ALA A 338 8.13 4.65 -5.65
CA ALA A 338 7.76 5.94 -6.23
C ALA A 338 6.77 5.78 -7.40
N LEU A 339 7.00 4.80 -8.28
CA LEU A 339 6.12 4.49 -9.39
C LEU A 339 4.78 3.92 -8.91
N ILE A 340 4.77 3.07 -7.90
CA ILE A 340 3.54 2.55 -7.26
C ILE A 340 2.69 3.72 -6.78
N GLY A 341 3.24 4.67 -6.02
CA GLY A 341 2.51 5.84 -5.54
C GLY A 341 1.90 6.66 -6.68
N LEU A 342 2.67 6.86 -7.77
CA LEU A 342 2.19 7.55 -8.96
C LEU A 342 1.02 6.82 -9.63
N PHE A 343 1.16 5.50 -9.85
CA PHE A 343 0.16 4.71 -10.58
C PHE A 343 -1.12 4.48 -9.76
N ILE A 344 -1.04 4.38 -8.44
CA ILE A 344 -2.22 4.42 -7.56
C ILE A 344 -2.99 5.73 -7.77
N SER A 345 -2.27 6.87 -7.79
CA SER A 345 -2.89 8.18 -8.00
C SER A 345 -3.54 8.28 -9.39
N VAL A 346 -2.86 7.83 -10.43
CA VAL A 346 -3.41 7.80 -11.81
C VAL A 346 -4.67 6.92 -11.86
N GLY A 347 -4.62 5.71 -11.30
CA GLY A 347 -5.76 4.80 -11.26
C GLY A 347 -6.98 5.41 -10.56
N SER A 348 -6.75 6.10 -9.44
CA SER A 348 -7.83 6.79 -8.72
C SER A 348 -8.45 7.95 -9.53
N ILE A 349 -7.63 8.73 -10.24
CA ILE A 349 -8.10 9.85 -11.06
C ILE A 349 -8.88 9.38 -12.30
N LEU A 350 -8.50 8.25 -12.89
CA LEU A 350 -9.16 7.73 -14.10
C LEU A 350 -10.67 7.52 -13.94
N ILE A 351 -11.15 7.26 -12.72
CA ILE A 351 -12.59 7.10 -12.45
C ILE A 351 -13.38 8.36 -12.79
N ASN A 352 -12.78 9.55 -12.69
CA ASN A 352 -13.49 10.81 -12.96
C ASN A 352 -13.69 11.10 -14.45
N PHE A 353 -12.91 10.46 -15.34
CA PHE A 353 -12.90 10.78 -16.78
C PHE A 353 -13.57 9.75 -17.68
N ALA A 354 -13.79 8.54 -17.18
CA ALA A 354 -14.27 7.44 -18.00
C ALA A 354 -15.45 6.74 -17.35
N ASN A 355 -16.37 6.26 -18.19
CA ASN A 355 -17.38 5.35 -17.68
C ASN A 355 -16.72 4.01 -17.28
N THR A 356 -17.40 3.25 -16.43
CA THR A 356 -16.94 1.96 -15.90
C THR A 356 -16.46 1.00 -16.99
N PHE A 357 -17.17 0.95 -18.12
CA PHE A 357 -16.88 0.06 -19.24
C PHE A 357 -15.54 0.40 -19.91
N THR A 358 -15.29 1.69 -20.16
CA THR A 358 -14.02 2.17 -20.74
C THR A 358 -12.84 1.87 -19.83
N ILE A 359 -12.99 2.08 -18.52
CA ILE A 359 -11.96 1.75 -17.53
C ILE A 359 -11.65 0.25 -17.56
N MET A 360 -12.66 -0.61 -17.62
CA MET A 360 -12.47 -2.06 -17.69
C MET A 360 -11.72 -2.48 -18.95
N ILE A 361 -12.06 -1.91 -20.11
CA ILE A 361 -11.34 -2.19 -21.35
C ILE A 361 -9.86 -1.80 -21.21
N LEU A 362 -9.56 -0.62 -20.71
CA LEU A 362 -8.18 -0.17 -20.52
C LEU A 362 -7.41 -1.09 -19.58
N ILE A 363 -8.03 -1.50 -18.46
CA ILE A 363 -7.43 -2.42 -17.51
C ILE A 363 -7.20 -3.80 -18.13
N THR A 364 -8.18 -4.33 -18.85
CA THR A 364 -8.05 -5.62 -19.53
C THR A 364 -6.94 -5.59 -20.57
N LEU A 365 -6.84 -4.51 -21.35
CA LEU A 365 -5.77 -4.32 -22.34
C LEU A 365 -4.39 -4.21 -21.68
N THR A 366 -4.27 -3.53 -20.53
CA THR A 366 -3.00 -3.44 -19.79
C THR A 366 -2.58 -4.79 -19.22
N LEU A 367 -3.50 -5.58 -18.69
CA LEU A 367 -3.24 -6.93 -18.20
C LEU A 367 -2.84 -7.89 -19.33
N LEU A 368 -3.52 -7.84 -20.46
CA LEU A 368 -3.15 -8.62 -21.64
C LEU A 368 -1.77 -8.22 -22.19
N GLY A 369 -1.49 -6.92 -22.26
CA GLY A 369 -0.18 -6.41 -22.64
C GLY A 369 0.94 -6.92 -21.73
N LEU A 370 0.70 -6.90 -20.42
CA LEU A 370 1.61 -7.47 -19.43
C LEU A 370 1.85 -8.98 -19.67
N PHE A 371 0.79 -9.74 -19.90
CA PHE A 371 0.88 -11.18 -20.17
C PHE A 371 1.68 -11.46 -21.44
N ILE A 372 1.42 -10.73 -22.52
CA ILE A 372 2.15 -10.86 -23.79
C ILE A 372 3.63 -10.54 -23.60
N HIS A 373 3.93 -9.39 -22.96
CA HIS A 373 5.31 -8.98 -22.68
C HIS A 373 6.07 -10.03 -21.86
N THR A 374 5.44 -10.60 -20.84
CA THR A 374 6.04 -11.64 -20.01
C THR A 374 6.38 -12.89 -20.82
N ASN A 375 5.48 -13.32 -21.71
CA ASN A 375 5.72 -14.47 -22.56
C ASN A 375 6.87 -14.24 -23.55
N ILE A 376 7.00 -13.01 -24.09
CA ILE A 376 8.11 -12.66 -24.99
C ILE A 376 9.44 -12.71 -24.23
N VAL A 377 9.51 -12.08 -23.04
CA VAL A 377 10.72 -12.06 -22.21
C VAL A 377 11.18 -13.48 -21.87
N ASN A 378 10.24 -14.34 -21.53
CA ASN A 378 10.54 -15.73 -21.19
C ASN A 378 11.02 -16.56 -22.38
N LYS A 379 10.46 -16.33 -23.58
CA LYS A 379 10.96 -16.98 -24.82
C LYS A 379 12.41 -16.57 -25.14
N ILE A 380 12.74 -15.28 -24.99
CA ILE A 380 14.09 -14.77 -25.21
C ILE A 380 15.08 -15.41 -24.23
N HIS A 381 14.68 -15.58 -22.98
CA HIS A 381 15.54 -16.27 -22.00
C HIS A 381 15.79 -17.73 -22.37
N PHE A 382 14.74 -18.46 -22.72
CA PHE A 382 14.85 -19.86 -23.09
C PHE A 382 15.75 -20.08 -24.33
N GLN A 383 15.70 -19.16 -25.30
CA GLN A 383 16.59 -19.21 -26.46
C GLN A 383 18.05 -18.91 -26.09
N LYS A 384 18.30 -17.95 -25.17
CA LYS A 384 19.67 -17.64 -24.70
C LYS A 384 20.28 -18.79 -23.90
N SER A 385 19.51 -19.47 -23.04
CA SER A 385 20.03 -20.63 -22.27
C SER A 385 20.40 -21.82 -23.18
N LYS A 386 19.60 -22.08 -24.23
CA LYS A 386 19.94 -23.11 -25.23
C LYS A 386 21.21 -22.79 -26.04
N ASN A 387 21.47 -21.51 -26.32
CA ASN A 387 22.67 -21.11 -27.08
C ASN A 387 23.95 -21.05 -26.23
N VAL A 388 23.87 -21.22 -24.91
CA VAL A 388 25.01 -21.29 -23.99
C VAL A 388 25.38 -22.76 -23.70
N GLU A 389 24.48 -23.70 -23.94
CA GLU A 389 24.68 -25.14 -23.79
C GLU A 389 25.18 -25.80 -25.09
N LEU A 390 25.22 -25.09 -26.21
CA LEU A 390 25.87 -25.47 -27.49
C LEU A 390 27.23 -24.75 -27.64
#